data_5c4345f8c8ebfe975328120692d05130
#
_entry.id   5c4345f8c8ebfe975328120692d05130
#
_cell.length_a   1.000
_cell.length_b   1.000
_cell.length_c   1.000
_cell.angle_alpha   90.00
_cell.angle_beta   90.00
_cell.angle_gamma   90.00
#
_symmetry.space_group_name_H-M   'P 1'
#
loop_
_entity.id
_entity.type
_entity.pdbx_description
1 polymer ?
#
loop_
_entity_poly.entity_id
_entity_poly.type
_entity_poly.pdbx_seq_one_letter_code
_entity_poly.pdbx_strand_id
1 'polypeptide(L)'
;MDGRPAFATLLPMGSAVILGAGAFGASLAWWLARAGTQVTLVDQFEPGDPRTTSGGESRLIRCGHGPDLHYTASARRARTLWRELEAECGEELLVECGLTWFAHREDGWEAQAIASFEGLGIPYERLAPEAGARLFPSFSPDGLAYLLHEPEAGVLRAQRAVRALACRAVAHGAQLVRATARPEGAAARLDDGRVLEADVVVWACGAWLGRLFAEHLRIQSTRQELFFFDGGPAWQAAGVPAFLDFEQAIYGTRDIDGLGVKAAPDFDGPELDPDAELPPAGAAGEALARRFLAQRFPGLAHAPLRSSKCCRYELSTDSHFIAAPHPEHPSVWLLGGGSGHGFKHGPALAEQVAAALDGRTPLPSHLALGDRGGVSGLRTAGAIL
;
A
#
# COMPACT_ATOMS: atom_id res chain seq x y z
N MET A 1 -2.36 -36.95 3.24
CA MET A 1 -3.14 -35.85 3.84
C MET A 1 -3.01 -34.67 2.91
N ASP A 2 -4.07 -34.36 2.22
CA ASP A 2 -4.13 -33.39 1.10
C ASP A 2 -4.01 -31.98 1.68
N GLY A 3 -2.82 -31.40 1.61
CA GLY A 3 -2.48 -30.08 2.16
C GLY A 3 -3.02 -28.91 1.31
N ARG A 4 -4.26 -28.97 0.89
CA ARG A 4 -4.93 -27.79 0.32
C ARG A 4 -5.17 -26.81 1.46
N PRO A 5 -4.68 -25.55 1.37
CA PRO A 5 -5.05 -24.51 2.32
C PRO A 5 -6.58 -24.43 2.32
N ALA A 6 -7.18 -24.36 3.51
CA ALA A 6 -8.62 -24.22 3.68
C ALA A 6 -9.05 -22.85 3.14
N PHE A 7 -9.29 -22.78 1.83
CA PHE A 7 -10.10 -21.71 1.26
C PHE A 7 -11.49 -21.92 1.82
N ALA A 8 -11.90 -21.06 2.74
CA ALA A 8 -13.30 -20.99 3.13
C ALA A 8 -14.09 -20.91 1.81
N THR A 9 -14.93 -21.90 1.54
CA THR A 9 -15.66 -22.08 0.29
C THR A 9 -16.52 -20.83 0.10
N LEU A 10 -16.01 -19.87 -0.72
CA LEU A 10 -16.85 -18.79 -1.23
C LEU A 10 -17.94 -19.47 -2.05
N LEU A 11 -19.20 -19.20 -1.77
CA LEU A 11 -20.24 -19.47 -2.75
C LEU A 11 -19.93 -18.50 -3.91
N PRO A 12 -19.76 -18.97 -5.16
CA PRO A 12 -19.44 -18.08 -6.24
C PRO A 12 -20.60 -17.09 -6.40
N MET A 13 -20.32 -15.78 -6.21
CA MET A 13 -21.18 -14.74 -6.75
C MET A 13 -21.25 -14.96 -8.26
N GLY A 14 -22.38 -14.70 -8.88
CA GLY A 14 -22.52 -14.89 -10.33
C GLY A 14 -21.51 -14.05 -11.09
N SER A 15 -21.53 -12.72 -10.90
CA SER A 15 -20.72 -11.78 -11.66
C SER A 15 -20.27 -10.57 -10.84
N ALA A 16 -19.10 -10.02 -11.18
CA ALA A 16 -18.58 -8.78 -10.60
C ALA A 16 -17.90 -7.91 -11.67
N VAL A 17 -18.16 -6.61 -11.63
CA VAL A 17 -17.43 -5.59 -12.38
C VAL A 17 -16.59 -4.80 -11.40
N ILE A 18 -15.27 -4.71 -11.64
CA ILE A 18 -14.33 -3.99 -10.80
C ILE A 18 -13.68 -2.89 -11.62
N LEU A 19 -13.87 -1.63 -11.22
CA LEU A 19 -13.34 -0.43 -11.87
C LEU A 19 -12.08 0.01 -11.13
N GLY A 20 -10.91 -0.11 -11.79
CA GLY A 20 -9.60 0.17 -11.25
C GLY A 20 -8.79 -1.10 -10.98
N ALA A 21 -7.70 -1.30 -11.74
CA ALA A 21 -6.76 -2.42 -11.62
C ALA A 21 -5.52 -2.06 -10.78
N GLY A 22 -5.69 -1.18 -9.78
CA GLY A 22 -4.69 -0.89 -8.76
C GLY A 22 -4.59 -1.99 -7.71
N ALA A 23 -3.82 -1.74 -6.63
CA ALA A 23 -3.55 -2.74 -5.59
C ALA A 23 -4.83 -3.33 -4.98
N PHE A 24 -5.86 -2.52 -4.74
CA PHE A 24 -7.12 -2.99 -4.16
C PHE A 24 -7.98 -3.73 -5.18
N GLY A 25 -8.25 -3.11 -6.35
CA GLY A 25 -9.13 -3.71 -7.33
C GLY A 25 -8.54 -4.96 -7.99
N ALA A 26 -7.24 -4.97 -8.33
CA ALA A 26 -6.59 -6.16 -8.88
C ALA A 26 -6.52 -7.30 -7.85
N SER A 27 -6.32 -6.99 -6.55
CA SER A 27 -6.39 -8.00 -5.48
C SER A 27 -7.78 -8.60 -5.36
N LEU A 28 -8.83 -7.76 -5.42
CA LEU A 28 -10.21 -8.24 -5.37
C LEU A 28 -10.56 -9.07 -6.62
N ALA A 29 -10.11 -8.65 -7.80
CA ALA A 29 -10.31 -9.40 -9.03
C ALA A 29 -9.63 -10.77 -8.97
N TRP A 30 -8.38 -10.84 -8.51
CA TRP A 30 -7.67 -12.11 -8.29
C TRP A 30 -8.40 -13.00 -7.31
N TRP A 31 -8.86 -12.44 -6.18
CA TRP A 31 -9.57 -13.20 -5.14
C TRP A 31 -10.89 -13.78 -5.64
N LEU A 32 -11.74 -12.95 -6.29
CA LEU A 32 -13.06 -13.36 -6.78
C LEU A 32 -12.97 -14.32 -7.97
N ALA A 33 -12.10 -14.05 -8.93
CA ALA A 33 -11.90 -14.94 -10.10
C ALA A 33 -11.39 -16.31 -9.67
N ARG A 34 -10.46 -16.37 -8.71
CA ARG A 34 -9.94 -17.61 -8.12
C ARG A 34 -11.04 -18.42 -7.41
N ALA A 35 -12.06 -17.74 -6.88
CA ALA A 35 -13.25 -18.36 -6.28
C ALA A 35 -14.31 -18.78 -7.30
N GLY A 36 -14.12 -18.50 -8.60
CA GLY A 36 -15.03 -18.89 -9.68
C GLY A 36 -16.08 -17.82 -10.04
N THR A 37 -16.00 -16.61 -9.48
CA THR A 37 -16.86 -15.48 -9.90
C THR A 37 -16.48 -15.02 -11.31
N GLN A 38 -17.46 -14.70 -12.15
CA GLN A 38 -17.22 -14.05 -13.45
C GLN A 38 -16.81 -12.59 -13.22
N VAL A 39 -15.52 -12.27 -13.41
CA VAL A 39 -14.99 -10.94 -13.13
C VAL A 39 -14.68 -10.18 -14.42
N THR A 40 -15.17 -8.94 -14.52
CA THR A 40 -14.68 -7.94 -15.49
C THR A 40 -13.89 -6.88 -14.74
N LEU A 41 -12.57 -6.85 -14.96
CA LEU A 41 -11.67 -5.84 -14.39
C LEU A 41 -11.43 -4.75 -15.43
N VAL A 42 -11.76 -3.50 -15.09
CA VAL A 42 -11.66 -2.34 -16.01
C VAL A 42 -10.64 -1.36 -15.48
N ASP A 43 -9.76 -0.86 -16.32
CA ASP A 43 -8.88 0.27 -15.97
C ASP A 43 -8.58 1.13 -17.20
N GLN A 44 -8.39 2.42 -16.97
CA GLN A 44 -7.96 3.35 -18.02
C GLN A 44 -6.48 3.18 -18.38
N PHE A 45 -5.68 2.56 -17.51
CA PHE A 45 -4.26 2.34 -17.69
C PHE A 45 -3.90 0.85 -17.58
N GLU A 46 -2.68 0.48 -17.98
CA GLU A 46 -2.15 -0.85 -17.70
C GLU A 46 -1.97 -1.05 -16.18
N PRO A 47 -2.21 -2.26 -15.65
CA PRO A 47 -1.94 -2.54 -14.25
C PRO A 47 -0.51 -2.17 -13.84
N GLY A 48 -0.37 -1.40 -12.77
CA GLY A 48 0.92 -0.89 -12.31
C GLY A 48 1.48 0.30 -13.09
N ASP A 49 0.67 0.98 -13.90
CA ASP A 49 1.08 2.22 -14.59
C ASP A 49 1.56 3.28 -13.60
N PRO A 50 2.68 3.98 -13.86
CA PRO A 50 3.25 4.97 -12.94
C PRO A 50 2.34 6.17 -12.66
N ARG A 51 1.33 6.42 -13.46
CA ARG A 51 0.32 7.47 -13.22
C ARG A 51 -0.66 7.12 -12.10
N THR A 52 -0.73 5.86 -11.68
CA THR A 52 -1.64 5.40 -10.64
C THR A 52 -1.02 5.47 -9.25
N THR A 53 -1.85 5.49 -8.19
CA THR A 53 -1.38 5.42 -6.79
C THR A 53 -0.65 4.10 -6.48
N SER A 54 -0.92 3.06 -7.24
CA SER A 54 -0.28 1.75 -7.12
C SER A 54 0.94 1.57 -8.03
N GLY A 55 1.26 2.55 -8.86
CA GLY A 55 2.44 2.55 -9.71
C GLY A 55 3.74 2.73 -8.93
N GLY A 56 4.86 2.70 -9.66
CA GLY A 56 6.20 2.87 -9.09
C GLY A 56 6.87 1.56 -8.70
N GLU A 57 8.11 1.66 -8.20
CA GLU A 57 9.03 0.52 -8.12
C GLU A 57 8.79 -0.32 -6.87
N SER A 58 8.60 0.34 -5.73
CA SER A 58 8.65 -0.33 -4.43
C SER A 58 7.65 0.22 -3.42
N ARG A 59 7.17 -0.66 -2.53
CA ARG A 59 6.37 -0.32 -1.35
C ARG A 59 6.87 -1.12 -0.15
N LEU A 60 6.87 -0.51 1.03
CA LEU A 60 7.16 -1.24 2.25
C LEU A 60 6.02 -2.20 2.60
N ILE A 61 6.37 -3.40 3.06
CA ILE A 61 5.46 -4.30 3.75
C ILE A 61 5.97 -4.50 5.17
N ARG A 62 5.14 -4.14 6.15
CA ARG A 62 5.43 -4.13 7.58
C ARG A 62 4.14 -4.37 8.35
N CYS A 63 4.25 -4.94 9.54
CA CYS A 63 3.10 -5.16 10.42
C CYS A 63 2.82 -3.98 11.36
N GLY A 64 3.83 -3.18 11.70
CA GLY A 64 3.67 -2.05 12.64
C GLY A 64 2.64 -1.01 12.19
N HIS A 65 1.58 -0.83 13.00
CA HIS A 65 0.54 0.19 12.86
C HIS A 65 0.19 0.82 14.22
N GLY A 66 1.21 1.02 15.08
CA GLY A 66 0.98 1.53 16.43
C GLY A 66 0.00 0.64 17.22
N PRO A 67 -1.03 1.22 17.84
CA PRO A 67 -2.01 0.47 18.62
C PRO A 67 -3.10 -0.21 17.77
N ASP A 68 -3.10 -0.03 16.45
CA ASP A 68 -4.17 -0.54 15.59
C ASP A 68 -3.96 -2.03 15.28
N LEU A 69 -4.66 -2.88 16.05
CA LEU A 69 -4.62 -4.34 15.90
C LEU A 69 -5.21 -4.80 14.57
N HIS A 70 -6.22 -4.10 14.01
CA HIS A 70 -6.85 -4.49 12.76
C HIS A 70 -5.85 -4.39 11.60
N TYR A 71 -5.18 -3.25 11.43
CA TYR A 71 -4.19 -3.09 10.36
C TYR A 71 -2.94 -3.94 10.61
N THR A 72 -2.53 -4.12 11.87
CA THR A 72 -1.42 -5.01 12.22
C THR A 72 -1.71 -6.46 11.78
N ALA A 73 -2.88 -7.00 12.13
CA ALA A 73 -3.33 -8.32 11.71
C ALA A 73 -3.52 -8.42 10.19
N SER A 74 -4.12 -7.40 9.58
CA SER A 74 -4.32 -7.33 8.13
C SER A 74 -2.99 -7.35 7.37
N ALA A 75 -1.97 -6.59 7.81
CA ALA A 75 -0.65 -6.62 7.19
C ALA A 75 0.03 -7.99 7.31
N ARG A 76 -0.10 -8.66 8.47
CA ARG A 76 0.37 -10.04 8.68
C ARG A 76 -0.30 -11.02 7.72
N ARG A 77 -1.63 -10.94 7.57
CA ARG A 77 -2.37 -11.76 6.61
C ARG A 77 -1.97 -11.45 5.17
N ALA A 78 -1.85 -10.18 4.82
CA ALA A 78 -1.46 -9.75 3.48
C ALA A 78 -0.09 -10.31 3.07
N ARG A 79 0.89 -10.35 3.99
CA ARG A 79 2.20 -10.96 3.72
C ARG A 79 2.07 -12.42 3.26
N THR A 80 1.24 -13.20 3.93
CA THR A 80 0.96 -14.60 3.52
C THR A 80 0.36 -14.64 2.11
N LEU A 81 -0.60 -13.78 1.82
CA LEU A 81 -1.27 -13.73 0.51
C LEU A 81 -0.34 -13.24 -0.62
N TRP A 82 0.59 -12.33 -0.33
CA TRP A 82 1.63 -11.94 -1.29
C TRP A 82 2.56 -13.12 -1.62
N ARG A 83 2.92 -13.96 -0.63
CA ARG A 83 3.68 -15.18 -0.87
C ARG A 83 2.89 -16.23 -1.67
N GLU A 84 1.57 -16.35 -1.44
CA GLU A 84 0.71 -17.20 -2.27
C GLU A 84 0.71 -16.74 -3.73
N LEU A 85 0.60 -15.42 -3.97
CA LEU A 85 0.67 -14.85 -5.32
C LEU A 85 2.03 -15.12 -5.99
N GLU A 86 3.14 -14.98 -5.27
CA GLU A 86 4.49 -15.32 -5.76
C GLU A 86 4.56 -16.78 -6.22
N ALA A 87 4.04 -17.70 -5.40
CA ALA A 87 4.01 -19.12 -5.75
C ALA A 87 3.16 -19.39 -7.00
N GLU A 88 2.05 -18.65 -7.19
CA GLU A 88 1.20 -18.80 -8.37
C GLU A 88 1.84 -18.21 -9.65
N CYS A 89 2.55 -17.09 -9.55
CA CYS A 89 3.11 -16.42 -10.73
C CYS A 89 4.57 -16.82 -11.04
N GLY A 90 5.26 -17.45 -10.09
CA GLY A 90 6.67 -17.83 -10.24
C GLY A 90 7.63 -16.65 -10.26
N GLU A 91 7.21 -15.48 -9.78
CA GLU A 91 8.00 -14.24 -9.74
C GLU A 91 8.20 -13.77 -8.30
N GLU A 92 9.42 -13.37 -7.93
CA GLU A 92 9.70 -12.77 -6.63
C GLU A 92 9.12 -11.35 -6.58
N LEU A 93 8.08 -11.16 -5.79
CA LEU A 93 7.39 -9.88 -5.59
C LEU A 93 7.75 -9.22 -4.27
N LEU A 94 8.03 -10.02 -3.23
CA LEU A 94 8.40 -9.59 -1.89
C LEU A 94 9.86 -9.88 -1.61
N VAL A 95 10.67 -8.83 -1.54
CA VAL A 95 12.05 -8.87 -1.04
C VAL A 95 11.99 -8.80 0.49
N GLU A 96 12.16 -9.95 1.16
CA GLU A 96 12.14 -10.06 2.61
C GLU A 96 13.51 -9.71 3.18
N CYS A 97 13.77 -8.43 3.35
CA CYS A 97 15.02 -7.89 3.87
C CYS A 97 14.92 -7.38 5.31
N GLY A 98 13.76 -7.53 5.94
CA GLY A 98 13.46 -6.87 7.20
C GLY A 98 13.14 -5.38 7.05
N LEU A 99 12.70 -4.78 8.16
CA LEU A 99 12.51 -3.34 8.29
C LEU A 99 12.90 -2.90 9.69
N THR A 100 13.63 -1.80 9.81
CA THR A 100 14.03 -1.22 11.08
C THR A 100 13.41 0.15 11.26
N TRP A 101 12.67 0.32 12.36
CA TRP A 101 12.12 1.59 12.83
C TRP A 101 13.12 2.28 13.73
N PHE A 102 13.20 3.59 13.61
CA PHE A 102 14.05 4.43 14.43
C PHE A 102 13.22 5.13 15.51
N ALA A 103 13.21 4.57 16.72
CA ALA A 103 12.44 5.10 17.84
C ALA A 103 13.24 6.18 18.57
N HIS A 104 12.70 7.41 18.67
CA HIS A 104 13.32 8.54 19.38
C HIS A 104 12.96 8.57 20.87
N ARG A 105 11.91 7.85 21.27
CA ARG A 105 11.39 7.81 22.65
C ARG A 105 11.07 6.39 23.08
N GLU A 106 11.16 6.13 24.38
CA GLU A 106 10.84 4.83 24.97
C GLU A 106 9.34 4.47 24.88
N ASP A 107 8.47 5.47 24.91
CA ASP A 107 7.01 5.39 24.97
C ASP A 107 6.32 5.89 23.70
N GLY A 108 7.06 5.93 22.57
CA GLY A 108 6.58 6.43 21.30
C GLY A 108 5.59 5.49 20.59
N TRP A 109 5.33 5.80 19.34
CA TRP A 109 4.46 5.01 18.46
C TRP A 109 4.98 3.58 18.27
N GLU A 110 6.30 3.40 18.24
CA GLU A 110 6.97 2.10 18.08
C GLU A 110 6.73 1.20 19.30
N ALA A 111 6.64 1.78 20.52
CA ALA A 111 6.30 1.02 21.72
C ALA A 111 4.86 0.49 21.67
N GLN A 112 3.94 1.26 21.12
CA GLN A 112 2.56 0.81 20.91
C GLN A 112 2.50 -0.29 19.83
N ALA A 113 3.34 -0.21 18.78
CA ALA A 113 3.47 -1.27 17.80
C ALA A 113 4.00 -2.57 18.40
N ILE A 114 4.97 -2.49 19.33
CA ILE A 114 5.48 -3.67 20.08
C ILE A 114 4.35 -4.35 20.84
N ALA A 115 3.53 -3.60 21.57
CA ALA A 115 2.38 -4.16 22.31
C ALA A 115 1.40 -4.89 21.36
N SER A 116 1.18 -4.35 20.16
CA SER A 116 0.35 -4.99 19.12
C SER A 116 1.00 -6.28 18.59
N PHE A 117 2.32 -6.30 18.42
CA PHE A 117 3.05 -7.49 17.99
C PHE A 117 2.97 -8.61 19.02
N GLU A 118 3.17 -8.29 20.30
CA GLU A 118 3.04 -9.25 21.40
C GLU A 118 1.65 -9.88 21.44
N GLY A 119 0.61 -9.02 21.33
CA GLY A 119 -0.78 -9.48 21.32
C GLY A 119 -1.15 -10.39 20.13
N LEU A 120 -0.44 -10.27 19.01
CA LEU A 120 -0.70 -11.02 17.78
C LEU A 120 0.37 -12.09 17.47
N GLY A 121 1.37 -12.24 18.33
CA GLY A 121 2.46 -13.21 18.12
C GLY A 121 3.30 -12.91 16.88
N ILE A 122 3.54 -11.62 16.57
CA ILE A 122 4.34 -11.17 15.44
C ILE A 122 5.81 -11.08 15.89
N PRO A 123 6.77 -11.71 15.18
CA PRO A 123 8.18 -11.61 15.51
C PRO A 123 8.70 -10.18 15.37
N TYR A 124 9.44 -9.73 16.37
CA TYR A 124 10.18 -8.47 16.35
C TYR A 124 11.43 -8.57 17.22
N GLU A 125 12.36 -7.64 17.01
CA GLU A 125 13.52 -7.46 17.87
C GLU A 125 13.57 -5.99 18.32
N ARG A 126 13.71 -5.79 19.64
CA ARG A 126 14.03 -4.47 20.20
C ARG A 126 15.51 -4.42 20.50
N LEU A 127 16.22 -3.53 19.79
CA LEU A 127 17.68 -3.47 19.78
C LEU A 127 18.16 -2.12 20.36
N ALA A 128 19.33 -2.13 21.01
CA ALA A 128 20.01 -0.88 21.35
C ALA A 128 20.39 -0.10 20.08
N PRO A 129 20.43 1.25 20.11
CA PRO A 129 20.71 2.07 18.93
C PRO A 129 22.00 1.69 18.22
N GLU A 130 23.06 1.32 18.95
CA GLU A 130 24.38 0.95 18.43
C GLU A 130 24.33 -0.32 17.57
N ALA A 131 23.31 -1.16 17.74
CA ALA A 131 23.12 -2.35 16.92
C ALA A 131 22.85 -2.00 15.43
N GLY A 132 22.41 -0.78 15.14
CA GLY A 132 22.21 -0.29 13.78
C GLY A 132 23.47 -0.36 12.91
N ALA A 133 24.66 -0.26 13.51
CA ALA A 133 25.93 -0.42 12.80
C ALA A 133 26.16 -1.83 12.22
N ARG A 134 25.40 -2.84 12.69
CA ARG A 134 25.41 -4.21 12.14
C ARG A 134 24.36 -4.40 11.04
N LEU A 135 23.35 -3.55 11.02
CA LEU A 135 22.22 -3.62 10.08
C LEU A 135 22.45 -2.78 8.82
N PHE A 136 23.14 -1.64 8.97
CA PHE A 136 23.31 -0.67 7.89
C PHE A 136 24.78 -0.36 7.62
N PRO A 137 25.18 -0.16 6.34
CA PRO A 137 26.56 0.17 5.92
C PRO A 137 26.98 1.54 6.42
N SER A 138 26.89 2.12 7.32
CA SER A 138 27.14 3.42 7.93
C SER A 138 25.90 3.87 8.70
N PHE A 139 26.02 3.93 10.00
CA PHE A 139 24.88 4.23 10.87
C PHE A 139 25.30 5.14 12.03
N SER A 140 24.52 6.20 12.29
CA SER A 140 24.61 7.00 13.51
C SER A 140 23.44 6.65 14.42
N PRO A 141 23.70 6.25 15.70
CA PRO A 141 22.67 5.99 16.70
C PRO A 141 22.13 7.27 17.34
N ASP A 142 22.67 8.44 17.01
CA ASP A 142 22.41 9.71 17.71
C ASP A 142 20.92 10.05 17.74
N GLY A 143 20.44 10.40 18.93
CA GLY A 143 19.06 10.82 19.15
C GLY A 143 18.03 9.68 19.13
N LEU A 144 18.45 8.41 19.11
CA LEU A 144 17.55 7.26 19.19
C LEU A 144 17.50 6.69 20.62
N ALA A 145 16.30 6.29 21.03
CA ALA A 145 16.09 5.52 22.25
C ALA A 145 16.34 4.03 22.01
N TYR A 146 15.84 3.51 20.89
CA TYR A 146 16.03 2.11 20.48
C TYR A 146 15.73 1.92 18.99
N LEU A 147 16.00 0.72 18.49
CA LEU A 147 15.56 0.25 17.18
C LEU A 147 14.48 -0.83 17.35
N LEU A 148 13.41 -0.74 16.59
CA LEU A 148 12.45 -1.84 16.45
C LEU A 148 12.65 -2.51 15.09
N HIS A 149 13.10 -3.76 15.09
CA HIS A 149 13.34 -4.52 13.87
C HIS A 149 12.25 -5.57 13.66
N GLU A 150 11.61 -5.52 12.48
CA GLU A 150 10.65 -6.52 11.99
C GLU A 150 11.38 -7.44 10.99
N PRO A 151 11.81 -8.66 11.35
CA PRO A 151 12.60 -9.52 10.48
C PRO A 151 11.84 -10.04 9.26
N GLU A 152 10.51 -10.20 9.39
CA GLU A 152 9.64 -10.68 8.31
C GLU A 152 9.07 -9.55 7.42
N ALA A 153 9.42 -8.31 7.71
CA ALA A 153 9.09 -7.16 6.88
C ALA A 153 9.98 -7.08 5.63
N GLY A 154 9.70 -6.14 4.75
CA GLY A 154 10.52 -5.97 3.56
C GLY A 154 9.89 -5.02 2.55
N VAL A 155 10.13 -5.32 1.28
CA VAL A 155 9.77 -4.44 0.17
C VAL A 155 9.06 -5.23 -0.92
N LEU A 156 7.87 -4.78 -1.29
CA LEU A 156 7.14 -5.28 -2.46
C LEU A 156 7.62 -4.54 -3.72
N ARG A 157 7.89 -5.28 -4.78
CA ARG A 157 8.08 -4.76 -6.15
C ARG A 157 6.73 -4.34 -6.71
N ALA A 158 6.32 -3.11 -6.39
CA ALA A 158 4.93 -2.69 -6.47
C ALA A 158 4.31 -2.84 -7.87
N GLN A 159 4.99 -2.35 -8.91
CA GLN A 159 4.50 -2.45 -10.28
C GLN A 159 4.36 -3.90 -10.73
N ARG A 160 5.35 -4.75 -10.41
CA ARG A 160 5.32 -6.20 -10.72
C ARG A 160 4.18 -6.88 -9.97
N ALA A 161 4.01 -6.54 -8.69
CA ALA A 161 2.97 -7.11 -7.84
C ALA A 161 1.56 -6.81 -8.36
N VAL A 162 1.28 -5.58 -8.79
CA VAL A 162 -0.03 -5.22 -9.38
C VAL A 162 -0.26 -5.94 -10.72
N ARG A 163 0.78 -6.02 -11.58
CA ARG A 163 0.70 -6.79 -12.82
C ARG A 163 0.43 -8.27 -12.56
N ALA A 164 1.13 -8.86 -11.60
CA ALA A 164 0.93 -10.25 -11.22
C ALA A 164 -0.51 -10.51 -10.76
N LEU A 165 -1.08 -9.65 -9.90
CA LEU A 165 -2.48 -9.74 -9.46
C LEU A 165 -3.44 -9.75 -10.65
N ALA A 166 -3.31 -8.77 -11.57
CA ALA A 166 -4.18 -8.68 -12.74
C ALA A 166 -3.99 -9.88 -13.69
N CYS A 167 -2.75 -10.29 -13.96
CA CYS A 167 -2.45 -11.46 -14.81
C CYS A 167 -2.99 -12.76 -14.20
N ARG A 168 -2.90 -12.92 -12.86
CA ARG A 168 -3.46 -14.10 -12.19
C ARG A 168 -4.98 -14.08 -12.17
N ALA A 169 -5.62 -12.90 -11.99
CA ALA A 169 -7.06 -12.78 -12.15
C ALA A 169 -7.51 -13.23 -13.56
N VAL A 170 -6.82 -12.78 -14.60
CA VAL A 170 -7.10 -13.23 -15.99
C VAL A 170 -6.88 -14.73 -16.16
N ALA A 171 -5.80 -15.29 -15.60
CA ALA A 171 -5.55 -16.74 -15.66
C ALA A 171 -6.63 -17.56 -14.94
N HIS A 172 -7.35 -16.97 -13.98
CA HIS A 172 -8.52 -17.56 -13.31
C HIS A 172 -9.84 -17.23 -14.03
N GLY A 173 -9.81 -16.63 -15.23
CA GLY A 173 -10.99 -16.39 -16.07
C GLY A 173 -11.54 -14.96 -16.02
N ALA A 174 -10.92 -14.02 -15.32
CA ALA A 174 -11.32 -12.62 -15.37
C ALA A 174 -11.04 -12.02 -16.77
N GLN A 175 -11.91 -11.09 -17.19
CA GLN A 175 -11.68 -10.27 -18.38
C GLN A 175 -11.06 -8.95 -17.97
N LEU A 176 -9.91 -8.58 -18.55
CA LEU A 176 -9.29 -7.27 -18.39
C LEU A 176 -9.71 -6.37 -19.55
N VAL A 177 -10.36 -5.26 -19.26
CA VAL A 177 -10.87 -4.29 -20.23
C VAL A 177 -10.16 -2.96 -20.05
N ARG A 178 -9.61 -2.44 -21.16
CA ARG A 178 -8.99 -1.11 -21.17
C ARG A 178 -10.02 -0.07 -21.56
N ALA A 179 -10.48 0.71 -20.59
CA ALA A 179 -11.48 1.77 -20.80
C ALA A 179 -11.51 2.74 -19.61
N THR A 180 -11.98 3.96 -19.86
CA THR A 180 -12.44 4.87 -18.81
C THR A 180 -13.90 4.57 -18.50
N ALA A 181 -14.30 4.68 -17.22
CA ALA A 181 -15.66 4.40 -16.80
C ALA A 181 -16.21 5.52 -15.90
N ARG A 182 -17.53 5.68 -15.91
CA ARG A 182 -18.26 6.58 -15.00
C ARG A 182 -19.45 5.85 -14.36
N PRO A 183 -19.87 6.24 -13.16
CA PRO A 183 -21.07 5.69 -12.52
C PRO A 183 -22.33 5.96 -13.35
N GLU A 184 -23.22 4.97 -13.42
CA GLU A 184 -24.54 5.07 -14.00
C GLU A 184 -25.54 4.22 -13.20
N GLY A 185 -26.08 4.80 -12.13
CA GLY A 185 -26.89 4.04 -11.18
C GLY A 185 -26.12 2.89 -10.56
N ALA A 186 -26.66 1.69 -10.67
CA ALA A 186 -26.00 0.46 -10.18
C ALA A 186 -25.00 -0.14 -11.19
N ALA A 187 -24.78 0.49 -12.35
CA ALA A 187 -23.91 0.03 -13.42
C ALA A 187 -22.71 0.95 -13.64
N ALA A 188 -21.81 0.55 -14.55
CA ALA A 188 -20.70 1.36 -15.01
C ALA A 188 -20.82 1.61 -16.52
N ARG A 189 -20.80 2.88 -16.96
CA ARG A 189 -20.75 3.24 -18.38
C ARG A 189 -19.31 3.48 -18.80
N LEU A 190 -18.87 2.77 -19.83
CA LEU A 190 -17.59 2.96 -20.46
C LEU A 190 -17.59 4.13 -21.46
N ASP A 191 -16.38 4.62 -21.80
CA ASP A 191 -16.16 5.70 -22.78
C ASP A 191 -16.55 5.31 -24.20
N ASP A 192 -16.57 4.00 -24.55
CA ASP A 192 -17.08 3.50 -25.83
C ASP A 192 -18.61 3.33 -25.88
N GLY A 193 -19.31 3.71 -24.82
CA GLY A 193 -20.76 3.66 -24.70
C GLY A 193 -21.34 2.37 -24.15
N ARG A 194 -20.55 1.32 -23.97
CA ARG A 194 -21.01 0.07 -23.30
C ARG A 194 -21.40 0.36 -21.86
N VAL A 195 -22.45 -0.32 -21.41
CA VAL A 195 -22.87 -0.33 -20.00
C VAL A 195 -22.56 -1.70 -19.42
N LEU A 196 -21.79 -1.75 -18.35
CA LEU A 196 -21.46 -2.97 -17.64
C LEU A 196 -22.36 -3.10 -16.41
N GLU A 197 -23.10 -4.20 -16.36
CA GLU A 197 -23.95 -4.61 -15.23
C GLU A 197 -23.41 -5.91 -14.65
N ALA A 198 -23.54 -6.10 -13.34
CA ALA A 198 -23.16 -7.31 -12.63
C ALA A 198 -23.93 -7.40 -11.32
N ASP A 199 -23.87 -8.59 -10.65
CA ASP A 199 -24.44 -8.74 -9.31
C ASP A 199 -23.79 -7.78 -8.31
N VAL A 200 -22.49 -7.47 -8.53
CA VAL A 200 -21.75 -6.47 -7.76
C VAL A 200 -20.87 -5.62 -8.68
N VAL A 201 -20.89 -4.29 -8.46
CA VAL A 201 -20.02 -3.32 -9.13
C VAL A 201 -19.13 -2.65 -8.09
N VAL A 202 -17.82 -2.80 -8.19
CA VAL A 202 -16.85 -2.26 -7.21
C VAL A 202 -16.00 -1.16 -7.83
N TRP A 203 -16.07 0.04 -7.28
CA TRP A 203 -15.25 1.18 -7.70
C TRP A 203 -13.99 1.27 -6.83
N ALA A 204 -12.85 0.84 -7.40
CA ALA A 204 -11.53 0.83 -6.78
C ALA A 204 -10.56 1.79 -7.50
N CYS A 205 -11.06 2.98 -7.86
CA CYS A 205 -10.41 3.92 -8.77
C CYS A 205 -9.32 4.79 -8.13
N GLY A 206 -8.83 4.45 -6.94
CA GLY A 206 -7.72 5.16 -6.31
C GLY A 206 -7.97 6.67 -6.20
N ALA A 207 -7.03 7.48 -6.66
CA ALA A 207 -7.10 8.94 -6.60
C ALA A 207 -8.33 9.56 -7.30
N TRP A 208 -8.94 8.85 -8.25
CA TRP A 208 -10.15 9.31 -8.95
C TRP A 208 -11.43 9.08 -8.15
N LEU A 209 -11.41 8.21 -7.14
CA LEU A 209 -12.61 7.81 -6.40
C LEU A 209 -13.30 9.00 -5.73
N GLY A 210 -12.53 9.92 -5.15
CA GLY A 210 -13.07 11.14 -4.51
C GLY A 210 -13.83 12.05 -5.45
N ARG A 211 -13.45 12.10 -6.75
CA ARG A 211 -14.15 12.88 -7.76
C ARG A 211 -15.38 12.17 -8.30
N LEU A 212 -15.29 10.85 -8.47
CA LEU A 212 -16.40 10.04 -8.98
C LEU A 212 -17.59 9.97 -7.99
N PHE A 213 -17.31 10.07 -6.69
CA PHE A 213 -18.29 9.92 -5.62
C PHE A 213 -18.18 11.02 -4.56
N ALA A 214 -17.98 12.27 -5.00
CA ALA A 214 -17.75 13.42 -4.12
C ALA A 214 -18.94 13.72 -3.17
N GLU A 215 -20.14 13.25 -3.48
CA GLU A 215 -21.33 13.40 -2.63
C GLU A 215 -21.32 12.44 -1.42
N HIS A 216 -20.59 11.31 -1.52
CA HIS A 216 -20.64 10.24 -0.55
C HIS A 216 -19.34 10.04 0.24
N LEU A 217 -18.20 10.52 -0.28
CA LEU A 217 -16.92 10.32 0.39
C LEU A 217 -15.94 11.48 0.13
N ARG A 218 -14.96 11.62 1.00
CA ARG A 218 -13.86 12.58 0.87
C ARG A 218 -12.55 11.82 0.70
N ILE A 219 -11.98 11.91 -0.47
CA ILE A 219 -10.61 11.45 -0.78
C ILE A 219 -9.89 12.59 -1.46
N GLN A 220 -8.74 12.97 -0.91
CA GLN A 220 -7.86 13.97 -1.47
C GLN A 220 -6.72 13.27 -2.20
N SER A 221 -6.51 13.63 -3.47
CA SER A 221 -5.32 13.22 -4.21
C SER A 221 -4.18 14.20 -3.91
N THR A 222 -3.02 13.68 -3.48
CA THR A 222 -1.86 14.51 -3.15
C THR A 222 -0.60 14.01 -3.86
N ARG A 223 0.34 14.95 -4.08
CA ARG A 223 1.66 14.67 -4.65
C ARG A 223 2.62 14.22 -3.55
N GLN A 224 3.37 13.14 -3.82
CA GLN A 224 4.45 12.63 -2.98
C GLN A 224 5.75 12.58 -3.77
N GLU A 225 6.90 12.67 -3.09
CA GLU A 225 8.21 12.74 -3.71
C GLU A 225 9.11 11.59 -3.26
N LEU A 226 9.85 11.02 -4.19
CA LEU A 226 10.74 9.88 -4.00
C LEU A 226 12.11 10.22 -4.55
N PHE A 227 13.17 9.92 -3.80
CA PHE A 227 14.55 10.16 -4.17
C PHE A 227 15.36 8.88 -4.07
N PHE A 228 16.23 8.64 -5.03
CA PHE A 228 17.11 7.47 -5.11
C PHE A 228 18.56 7.93 -5.21
N PHE A 229 19.39 7.48 -4.27
CA PHE A 229 20.78 7.91 -4.15
C PHE A 229 21.73 6.74 -4.42
N ASP A 230 22.93 7.06 -4.91
CA ASP A 230 23.98 6.06 -5.11
C ASP A 230 24.61 5.69 -3.76
N GLY A 231 24.23 4.54 -3.22
CA GLY A 231 24.78 4.03 -1.95
C GLY A 231 26.03 3.15 -2.12
N GLY A 232 26.38 2.83 -3.35
CA GLY A 232 27.45 1.89 -3.65
C GLY A 232 27.08 0.43 -3.30
N PRO A 233 28.05 -0.52 -3.50
CA PRO A 233 27.76 -1.96 -3.39
C PRO A 233 27.31 -2.43 -2.01
N ALA A 234 27.73 -1.76 -0.94
CA ALA A 234 27.35 -2.14 0.42
C ALA A 234 25.83 -2.04 0.65
N TRP A 235 25.16 -1.09 -0.01
CA TRP A 235 23.71 -0.91 0.08
C TRP A 235 22.90 -1.87 -0.83
N GLN A 236 23.57 -2.69 -1.64
CA GLN A 236 22.94 -3.75 -2.44
C GLN A 236 22.87 -5.09 -1.68
N ALA A 237 23.59 -5.22 -0.56
CA ALA A 237 23.64 -6.44 0.21
C ALA A 237 22.25 -6.85 0.70
N ALA A 238 21.91 -8.14 0.55
CA ALA A 238 20.57 -8.66 0.85
C ALA A 238 20.17 -8.48 2.32
N GLY A 239 21.13 -8.47 3.24
CA GLY A 239 20.89 -8.31 4.68
C GLY A 239 20.66 -6.86 5.14
N VAL A 240 20.76 -5.86 4.27
CA VAL A 240 20.44 -4.46 4.65
C VAL A 240 18.93 -4.29 4.66
N PRO A 241 18.29 -3.96 5.82
CA PRO A 241 16.86 -3.83 5.91
C PRO A 241 16.34 -2.53 5.27
N ALA A 242 15.05 -2.48 5.01
CA ALA A 242 14.36 -1.22 4.83
C ALA A 242 14.35 -0.43 6.15
N PHE A 243 14.11 0.87 6.09
CA PHE A 243 14.10 1.72 7.26
C PHE A 243 12.89 2.66 7.28
N LEU A 244 12.47 3.04 8.48
CA LEU A 244 11.39 3.99 8.70
C LEU A 244 11.65 4.78 9.98
N ASP A 245 11.55 6.10 9.89
CA ASP A 245 11.55 7.03 11.01
C ASP A 245 10.16 7.69 11.05
N PHE A 246 9.33 7.24 11.99
CA PHE A 246 7.94 7.71 12.06
C PHE A 246 7.87 9.16 12.54
N GLU A 247 8.74 9.56 13.47
CA GLU A 247 8.76 10.92 14.01
C GLU A 247 9.26 11.94 12.98
N GLN A 248 10.26 11.57 12.17
CA GLN A 248 10.76 12.42 11.10
C GLN A 248 9.97 12.26 9.77
N ALA A 249 8.95 11.42 9.76
CA ALA A 249 8.11 11.14 8.60
C ALA A 249 8.93 10.82 7.33
N ILE A 250 9.88 9.88 7.45
CA ILE A 250 10.69 9.47 6.31
C ILE A 250 10.90 7.96 6.31
N TYR A 251 10.88 7.36 5.15
CA TYR A 251 11.13 5.94 4.97
C TYR A 251 12.03 5.70 3.76
N GLY A 252 12.64 4.52 3.73
CA GLY A 252 13.45 4.15 2.58
C GLY A 252 13.79 2.68 2.53
N THR A 253 14.57 2.36 1.50
CA THR A 253 15.03 1.00 1.22
C THR A 253 16.48 1.01 0.80
N ARG A 254 17.18 -0.11 1.02
CA ARG A 254 18.44 -0.38 0.35
C ARG A 254 18.29 -0.27 -1.18
N ASP A 255 19.39 -0.34 -1.90
CA ASP A 255 19.34 -0.45 -3.35
C ASP A 255 18.73 -1.80 -3.75
N ILE A 256 17.50 -1.74 -4.28
CA ILE A 256 16.77 -2.89 -4.81
C ILE A 256 16.70 -2.73 -6.33
N ASP A 257 17.03 -3.79 -7.05
CA ASP A 257 17.00 -3.84 -8.51
C ASP A 257 17.90 -2.77 -9.20
N GLY A 258 18.95 -2.27 -8.51
CA GLY A 258 19.89 -1.29 -9.08
C GLY A 258 19.36 0.15 -9.13
N LEU A 259 18.25 0.44 -8.44
CA LEU A 259 17.62 1.77 -8.47
C LEU A 259 18.33 2.81 -7.60
N GLY A 260 19.11 2.36 -6.63
CA GLY A 260 19.73 3.18 -5.59
C GLY A 260 19.00 3.10 -4.26
N VAL A 261 19.61 3.69 -3.22
CA VAL A 261 19.01 3.82 -1.89
C VAL A 261 17.85 4.79 -1.97
N LYS A 262 16.66 4.30 -1.67
CA LYS A 262 15.45 5.14 -1.63
C LYS A 262 15.37 5.89 -0.31
N ALA A 263 15.09 7.19 -0.37
CA ALA A 263 14.64 8.00 0.76
C ALA A 263 13.41 8.81 0.33
N ALA A 264 12.33 8.68 1.08
CA ALA A 264 11.05 9.28 0.73
C ALA A 264 10.44 9.98 1.95
N PRO A 265 10.34 11.31 1.94
CA PRO A 265 9.53 12.04 2.91
C PRO A 265 8.06 11.60 2.80
N ASP A 266 7.39 11.37 3.95
CA ASP A 266 6.00 10.86 4.01
C ASP A 266 5.07 11.88 4.67
N PHE A 267 5.11 13.12 4.20
CA PHE A 267 4.20 14.19 4.61
C PHE A 267 2.95 14.22 3.72
N ASP A 268 1.92 14.94 4.16
CA ASP A 268 0.81 15.28 3.31
C ASP A 268 1.26 16.33 2.29
N GLY A 269 1.51 15.85 1.08
CA GLY A 269 1.95 16.71 -0.03
C GLY A 269 0.82 17.62 -0.52
N PRO A 270 1.13 18.58 -1.40
CA PRO A 270 0.12 19.46 -1.99
C PRO A 270 -0.90 18.64 -2.78
N GLU A 271 -2.13 19.15 -2.80
CA GLU A 271 -3.20 18.59 -3.60
C GLU A 271 -2.82 18.55 -5.08
N LEU A 272 -3.18 17.48 -5.76
CA LEU A 272 -2.90 17.26 -7.17
C LEU A 272 -4.13 16.65 -7.84
N ASP A 273 -4.61 17.28 -8.91
CA ASP A 273 -5.65 16.69 -9.75
C ASP A 273 -5.20 15.30 -10.22
N PRO A 274 -6.02 14.25 -10.07
CA PRO A 274 -5.65 12.91 -10.49
C PRO A 274 -5.41 12.78 -12.01
N ASP A 275 -5.90 13.70 -12.84
CA ASP A 275 -5.62 13.72 -14.28
C ASP A 275 -4.39 14.59 -14.64
N ALA A 276 -3.88 15.39 -13.72
CA ALA A 276 -2.70 16.21 -14.00
C ALA A 276 -1.46 15.32 -14.22
N GLU A 277 -0.53 15.79 -15.04
CA GLU A 277 0.80 15.19 -15.12
C GLU A 277 1.53 15.32 -13.78
N LEU A 278 2.31 14.29 -13.45
CA LEU A 278 3.17 14.34 -12.26
C LEU A 278 4.33 15.32 -12.53
N PRO A 279 4.45 16.38 -11.74
CA PRO A 279 5.58 17.31 -11.89
C PRO A 279 6.90 16.61 -11.49
N PRO A 280 8.05 17.18 -11.84
CA PRO A 280 9.33 16.73 -11.28
C PRO A 280 9.34 16.92 -9.76
N ALA A 281 10.12 16.09 -9.06
CA ALA A 281 10.31 16.22 -7.61
C ALA A 281 11.06 17.54 -7.29
N GLY A 282 10.70 18.16 -6.18
CA GLY A 282 11.20 19.47 -5.79
C GLY A 282 12.52 19.42 -4.99
N ALA A 283 13.29 20.52 -5.06
CA ALA A 283 14.55 20.65 -4.33
C ALA A 283 14.36 20.60 -2.79
N ALA A 284 13.20 21.05 -2.29
CA ALA A 284 12.90 21.01 -0.85
C ALA A 284 12.78 19.58 -0.33
N GLY A 285 12.07 18.71 -1.06
CA GLY A 285 11.96 17.28 -0.72
C GLY A 285 13.31 16.56 -0.80
N GLU A 286 14.13 16.87 -1.83
CA GLU A 286 15.49 16.34 -1.93
C GLU A 286 16.34 16.77 -0.73
N ALA A 287 16.28 18.03 -0.33
CA ALA A 287 17.02 18.53 0.82
C ALA A 287 16.61 17.84 2.13
N LEU A 288 15.33 17.53 2.31
CA LEU A 288 14.84 16.72 3.45
C LEU A 288 15.43 15.32 3.44
N ALA A 289 15.34 14.62 2.32
CA ALA A 289 15.89 13.28 2.17
C ALA A 289 17.40 13.27 2.43
N ARG A 290 18.16 14.23 1.89
CA ARG A 290 19.61 14.36 2.11
C ARG A 290 19.97 14.64 3.57
N ARG A 291 19.24 15.53 4.25
CA ARG A 291 19.48 15.80 5.68
C ARG A 291 19.30 14.54 6.52
N PHE A 292 18.22 13.82 6.30
CA PHE A 292 17.98 12.56 6.99
C PHE A 292 19.09 11.54 6.70
N LEU A 293 19.45 11.34 5.43
CA LEU A 293 20.51 10.39 5.07
C LEU A 293 21.85 10.80 5.70
N ALA A 294 22.22 12.09 5.67
CA ALA A 294 23.46 12.57 6.27
C ALA A 294 23.48 12.37 7.80
N GLN A 295 22.35 12.56 8.47
CA GLN A 295 22.22 12.38 9.90
C GLN A 295 22.28 10.89 10.29
N ARG A 296 21.47 10.05 9.62
CA ARG A 296 21.28 8.65 10.02
C ARG A 296 22.31 7.70 9.39
N PHE A 297 22.72 7.99 8.17
CA PHE A 297 23.67 7.20 7.38
C PHE A 297 24.81 8.09 6.86
N PRO A 298 25.80 8.46 7.71
CA PRO A 298 26.83 9.44 7.35
C PRO A 298 27.59 9.12 6.04
N GLY A 299 27.73 7.83 5.70
CA GLY A 299 28.30 7.40 4.42
C GLY A 299 27.49 7.82 3.19
N LEU A 300 26.23 8.22 3.35
CA LEU A 300 25.38 8.73 2.27
C LEU A 300 25.28 10.27 2.22
N ALA A 301 25.98 10.99 3.10
CA ALA A 301 25.88 12.47 3.20
C ALA A 301 26.10 13.18 1.85
N HIS A 302 26.99 12.64 1.02
CA HIS A 302 27.34 13.20 -0.29
C HIS A 302 26.97 12.26 -1.44
N ALA A 303 26.10 11.29 -1.20
CA ALA A 303 25.70 10.33 -2.23
C ALA A 303 25.07 11.05 -3.44
N PRO A 304 25.50 10.74 -4.68
CA PRO A 304 24.89 11.31 -5.87
C PRO A 304 23.40 10.94 -5.96
N LEU A 305 22.55 11.88 -6.34
CA LEU A 305 21.17 11.59 -6.71
C LEU A 305 21.16 10.85 -8.05
N ARG A 306 20.65 9.64 -8.09
CA ARG A 306 20.46 8.84 -9.33
C ARG A 306 19.21 9.24 -10.06
N SER A 307 18.10 9.36 -9.32
CA SER A 307 16.81 9.75 -9.87
C SER A 307 15.89 10.27 -8.79
N SER A 308 14.89 11.03 -9.21
CA SER A 308 13.78 11.46 -8.36
C SER A 308 12.47 11.35 -9.13
N LYS A 309 11.38 11.13 -8.42
CA LYS A 309 10.05 10.96 -9.01
C LYS A 309 8.98 11.53 -8.10
N CYS A 310 7.88 11.93 -8.71
CA CYS A 310 6.63 12.15 -7.99
C CYS A 310 5.70 10.93 -8.12
N CYS A 311 4.88 10.71 -7.13
CA CYS A 311 3.75 9.78 -7.17
C CYS A 311 2.52 10.42 -6.53
N ARG A 312 1.40 9.71 -6.52
CA ARG A 312 0.15 10.15 -5.92
C ARG A 312 -0.17 9.33 -4.68
N TYR A 313 -0.75 10.02 -3.67
CA TYR A 313 -1.53 9.36 -2.63
C TYR A 313 -3.01 9.66 -2.84
N GLU A 314 -3.84 8.84 -2.27
CA GLU A 314 -5.28 9.00 -2.10
C GLU A 314 -5.56 9.01 -0.60
N LEU A 315 -5.76 10.18 -0.02
CA LEU A 315 -5.93 10.37 1.42
C LEU A 315 -7.40 10.43 1.78
N SER A 316 -7.87 9.54 2.64
CA SER A 316 -9.13 9.70 3.36
C SER A 316 -8.95 10.65 4.55
N THR A 317 -10.02 11.19 5.10
CA THR A 317 -9.98 12.21 6.17
C THR A 317 -9.35 11.72 7.46
N ASP A 318 -9.42 10.42 7.74
CA ASP A 318 -8.93 9.78 8.96
C ASP A 318 -7.83 8.75 8.72
N SER A 319 -7.32 8.65 7.49
CA SER A 319 -6.34 7.66 7.03
C SER A 319 -6.80 6.20 7.06
N HIS A 320 -8.03 5.90 7.45
CA HIS A 320 -8.60 4.56 7.28
C HIS A 320 -9.02 4.31 5.83
N PHE A 321 -8.98 3.05 5.40
CA PHE A 321 -9.51 2.66 4.09
C PHE A 321 -11.03 2.85 4.04
N ILE A 322 -11.55 2.90 2.84
CA ILE A 322 -12.99 2.88 2.55
C ILE A 322 -13.29 1.54 1.89
N ALA A 323 -14.22 0.79 2.47
CA ALA A 323 -14.77 -0.42 1.87
C ALA A 323 -16.24 -0.52 2.31
N ALA A 324 -17.16 -0.06 1.48
CA ALA A 324 -18.56 0.06 1.87
C ALA A 324 -19.49 0.04 0.66
N PRO A 325 -20.75 -0.40 0.83
CA PRO A 325 -21.78 -0.25 -0.20
C PRO A 325 -22.12 1.24 -0.41
N HIS A 326 -22.50 1.56 -1.63
CA HIS A 326 -23.05 2.86 -2.00
C HIS A 326 -24.39 3.07 -1.29
N PRO A 327 -24.68 4.26 -0.72
CA PRO A 327 -25.90 4.46 0.06
C PRO A 327 -27.21 4.19 -0.69
N GLU A 328 -27.26 4.52 -1.98
CA GLU A 328 -28.47 4.39 -2.81
C GLU A 328 -28.48 3.11 -3.65
N HIS A 329 -27.33 2.50 -3.88
CA HIS A 329 -27.17 1.31 -4.72
C HIS A 329 -26.40 0.21 -3.98
N PRO A 330 -27.05 -0.64 -3.18
CA PRO A 330 -26.35 -1.61 -2.32
C PRO A 330 -25.47 -2.64 -3.05
N SER A 331 -25.72 -2.89 -4.34
CA SER A 331 -24.87 -3.71 -5.20
C SER A 331 -23.61 -3.02 -5.69
N VAL A 332 -23.50 -1.69 -5.51
CA VAL A 332 -22.32 -0.89 -5.83
C VAL A 332 -21.48 -0.72 -4.57
N TRP A 333 -20.17 -0.95 -4.68
CA TRP A 333 -19.25 -0.81 -3.57
C TRP A 333 -18.14 0.20 -3.91
N LEU A 334 -17.73 0.95 -2.89
CA LEU A 334 -16.65 1.92 -2.95
C LEU A 334 -15.46 1.37 -2.18
N LEU A 335 -14.30 1.27 -2.84
CA LEU A 335 -13.08 0.67 -2.29
C LEU A 335 -11.89 1.58 -2.58
N GLY A 336 -11.28 2.17 -1.54
CA GLY A 336 -10.18 3.11 -1.71
C GLY A 336 -9.67 3.71 -0.41
N GLY A 337 -9.09 4.91 -0.50
CA GLY A 337 -8.56 5.62 0.67
C GLY A 337 -7.31 4.98 1.26
N GLY A 338 -6.41 4.46 0.41
CA GLY A 338 -5.20 3.75 0.83
C GLY A 338 -4.23 4.58 1.69
N SER A 339 -4.38 5.91 1.69
CA SER A 339 -3.76 6.87 2.62
C SER A 339 -2.27 6.65 2.88
N GLY A 340 -1.50 6.35 1.81
CA GLY A 340 -0.05 6.13 1.87
C GLY A 340 0.38 4.79 2.48
N HIS A 341 -0.48 4.05 3.14
CA HIS A 341 -0.15 2.76 3.76
C HIS A 341 -0.95 1.57 3.19
N GLY A 342 -1.89 1.77 2.27
CA GLY A 342 -2.85 0.78 1.79
C GLY A 342 -2.25 -0.34 0.94
N PHE A 343 -1.25 -0.06 0.10
CA PHE A 343 -0.76 -0.99 -0.92
C PHE A 343 -0.53 -2.42 -0.42
N LYS A 344 0.21 -2.57 0.67
CA LYS A 344 0.55 -3.87 1.25
C LYS A 344 -0.67 -4.69 1.69
N HIS A 345 -1.75 -4.01 2.06
CA HIS A 345 -2.99 -4.63 2.53
C HIS A 345 -3.88 -5.18 1.41
N GLY A 346 -3.61 -4.83 0.14
CA GLY A 346 -4.48 -5.16 -0.98
C GLY A 346 -5.09 -6.57 -0.94
N PRO A 347 -4.29 -7.65 -0.88
CA PRO A 347 -4.83 -9.01 -0.86
C PRO A 347 -5.66 -9.34 0.39
N ALA A 348 -5.27 -8.86 1.58
CA ALA A 348 -6.02 -9.11 2.81
C ALA A 348 -7.33 -8.30 2.86
N LEU A 349 -7.32 -7.07 2.36
CA LEU A 349 -8.54 -6.28 2.22
C LEU A 349 -9.49 -6.91 1.20
N ALA A 350 -8.96 -7.45 0.10
CA ALA A 350 -9.74 -8.17 -0.89
C ALA A 350 -10.44 -9.42 -0.30
N GLU A 351 -9.73 -10.18 0.54
CA GLU A 351 -10.29 -11.32 1.29
C GLU A 351 -11.45 -10.88 2.18
N GLN A 352 -11.28 -9.77 2.94
CA GLN A 352 -12.31 -9.22 3.83
C GLN A 352 -13.51 -8.69 3.04
N VAL A 353 -13.28 -7.94 1.96
CA VAL A 353 -14.34 -7.42 1.10
C VAL A 353 -15.12 -8.55 0.46
N ALA A 354 -14.45 -9.58 -0.08
CA ALA A 354 -15.10 -10.73 -0.66
C ALA A 354 -15.99 -11.47 0.37
N ALA A 355 -15.54 -11.60 1.62
CA ALA A 355 -16.34 -12.19 2.70
C ALA A 355 -17.56 -11.33 3.07
N ALA A 356 -17.45 -10.01 2.98
CA ALA A 356 -18.57 -9.09 3.20
C ALA A 356 -19.58 -9.12 2.05
N LEU A 357 -19.12 -9.17 0.81
CA LEU A 357 -19.96 -9.31 -0.39
C LEU A 357 -20.79 -10.60 -0.36
N ASP A 358 -20.23 -11.65 0.20
CA ASP A 358 -20.89 -12.96 0.38
C ASP A 358 -21.79 -13.02 1.65
N GLY A 359 -21.89 -11.91 2.39
CA GLY A 359 -22.71 -11.81 3.61
C GLY A 359 -22.20 -12.62 4.80
N ARG A 360 -20.99 -13.20 4.74
CA ARG A 360 -20.42 -14.06 5.79
C ARG A 360 -19.88 -13.29 6.98
N THR A 361 -19.25 -12.15 6.73
CA THR A 361 -18.60 -11.38 7.79
C THR A 361 -18.74 -9.88 7.47
N PRO A 362 -19.33 -9.09 8.36
CA PRO A 362 -19.36 -7.64 8.17
C PRO A 362 -17.96 -7.05 8.23
N LEU A 363 -17.74 -5.98 7.47
CA LEU A 363 -16.50 -5.20 7.58
C LEU A 363 -16.49 -4.39 8.87
N PRO A 364 -15.28 -4.09 9.40
CA PRO A 364 -15.13 -3.16 10.52
C PRO A 364 -15.75 -1.80 10.24
N SER A 365 -16.39 -1.20 11.24
CA SER A 365 -17.11 0.06 11.09
C SER A 365 -16.24 1.24 10.64
N HIS A 366 -14.94 1.25 10.98
CA HIS A 366 -14.02 2.29 10.55
C HIS A 366 -13.72 2.26 9.03
N LEU A 367 -14.12 1.21 8.31
CA LEU A 367 -14.05 1.13 6.85
C LEU A 367 -15.33 1.64 6.16
N ALA A 368 -16.38 1.93 6.93
CA ALA A 368 -17.67 2.38 6.40
C ALA A 368 -17.60 3.83 5.86
N LEU A 369 -18.58 4.19 5.05
CA LEU A 369 -18.87 5.60 4.72
C LEU A 369 -19.49 6.31 5.94
N GLY A 370 -19.44 7.63 5.95
CA GLY A 370 -20.05 8.46 7.00
C GLY A 370 -19.12 9.55 7.51
N ASP A 371 -19.50 10.18 8.62
CA ASP A 371 -18.66 11.18 9.28
C ASP A 371 -17.46 10.46 9.94
N ARG A 372 -16.32 10.62 9.32
CA ARG A 372 -15.05 10.00 9.70
C ARG A 372 -14.14 11.09 10.27
N GLY A 373 -14.57 11.64 11.42
CA GLY A 373 -13.84 12.72 12.07
C GLY A 373 -12.57 12.23 12.76
N GLY A 374 -11.48 12.97 12.58
CA GLY A 374 -10.27 12.87 13.38
C GLY A 374 -9.09 12.13 12.72
N VAL A 375 -7.89 12.47 13.17
CA VAL A 375 -6.64 11.84 12.76
C VAL A 375 -6.48 10.52 13.49
N SER A 376 -6.32 9.42 12.77
CA SER A 376 -6.23 8.06 13.35
C SER A 376 -4.87 7.72 13.96
N GLY A 377 -3.83 8.53 13.75
CA GLY A 377 -2.44 8.20 14.14
C GLY A 377 -1.81 7.07 13.30
N LEU A 378 -2.45 6.63 12.23
CA LEU A 378 -1.91 5.62 11.30
C LEU A 378 -0.77 6.16 10.43
N ARG A 379 -0.72 7.48 10.27
CA ARG A 379 0.35 8.24 9.63
C ARG A 379 0.83 9.34 10.56
N THR A 380 2.05 9.83 10.32
CA THR A 380 2.49 11.09 10.90
C THR A 380 1.51 12.17 10.48
N ALA A 381 0.91 12.88 11.46
CA ALA A 381 0.05 14.00 11.15
C ALA A 381 0.86 15.04 10.39
N GLY A 382 0.43 15.34 9.16
CA GLY A 382 1.16 16.15 8.24
C GLY A 382 1.55 17.51 8.82
N ALA A 383 2.85 17.71 8.97
CA ALA A 383 3.38 19.05 8.87
C ALA A 383 3.44 19.37 7.37
N ILE A 384 2.60 20.28 6.91
CA ILE A 384 2.72 20.87 5.58
C ILE A 384 4.09 21.56 5.56
N LEU A 385 4.96 21.17 4.63
CA LEU A 385 6.20 21.87 4.34
C LEU A 385 5.91 23.21 3.69
#